data_ee1983d095e6d6148c8ac3bee3f75e2d
#
_entry.id   ee1983d095e6d6148c8ac3bee3f75e2d
#
_cell.length_a   1.000
_cell.length_b   1.000
_cell.length_c   1.000
_cell.angle_alpha   90.00
_cell.angle_beta   90.00
_cell.angle_gamma   90.00
#
_symmetry.space_group_name_H-M   'P 1'
#
loop_
_entity.id
_entity.type
_entity.pdbx_description
1 polymer ?
#
loop_
_entity_poly.entity_id
_entity_poly.type
_entity_poly.pdbx_seq_one_letter_code
_entity_poly.pdbx_strand_id
1 'polypeptide(L)'
;MYNSERVTCNLLGKKGKNTMGGKKRIVLLALLLAAALLGCERKQPTKALPRLVMGYDEYRPYTYTDEDGHSAGADVEIATEACRRLGRQPVFLRINWSMRDTCLKNGTVDCLWCSYSMNGREEDYDWAGPYVLGRQVVAVLKDSPIQTLSDLEGKQIAVKTATSSESLFLQAQGERLPRAATIFSLVDMEEVVAALHNNYVDACAGYSATLAQMLENSSVEYRFLEEDIQLSELGVAFYPGANQSLCQQLNQVLEEMRTDGTTRKILERYGIDADRALGSGLGA
;
A
#
# COMPACT_ATOMS: atom_id res chain seq x y z
N MET A 1 58.82 -51.10 4.41
CA MET A 1 59.04 -52.40 5.02
C MET A 1 57.80 -53.22 4.98
N TYR A 2 57.89 -54.35 4.29
CA TYR A 2 57.15 -55.59 4.40
C TYR A 2 55.66 -55.58 3.98
N ASN A 3 55.35 -56.11 2.89
CA ASN A 3 55.21 -57.49 2.34
C ASN A 3 53.76 -57.94 2.49
N SER A 4 53.05 -58.10 1.34
CA SER A 4 52.89 -59.40 0.66
C SER A 4 51.96 -60.40 1.39
N GLU A 5 50.82 -60.74 0.77
CA GLU A 5 50.67 -62.05 0.07
C GLU A 5 49.28 -62.17 -0.60
N ARG A 6 49.35 -62.84 -1.74
CA ARG A 6 48.23 -63.26 -2.60
C ARG A 6 47.53 -64.45 -2.00
N VAL A 7 46.22 -64.55 -2.15
CA VAL A 7 45.56 -65.82 -2.28
C VAL A 7 44.51 -65.70 -3.46
N THR A 8 44.85 -66.44 -4.50
CA THR A 8 43.95 -66.71 -5.60
C THR A 8 43.01 -67.86 -5.20
N CYS A 9 41.70 -67.68 -5.46
CA CYS A 9 40.78 -68.82 -5.53
C CYS A 9 39.83 -68.62 -6.70
N ASN A 10 40.03 -69.45 -7.71
CA ASN A 10 39.16 -69.65 -8.87
C ASN A 10 37.89 -70.37 -8.43
N LEU A 11 36.73 -69.81 -8.76
CA LEU A 11 35.51 -70.58 -8.96
C LEU A 11 34.75 -70.08 -10.19
N LEU A 12 34.81 -70.88 -11.20
CA LEU A 12 34.04 -70.86 -12.42
C LEU A 12 32.56 -71.01 -12.10
N GLY A 13 31.77 -69.95 -12.29
CA GLY A 13 30.32 -69.94 -12.23
C GLY A 13 29.76 -69.57 -13.61
N LYS A 14 29.05 -70.49 -14.25
CA LYS A 14 28.44 -70.39 -15.58
C LYS A 14 27.59 -69.14 -15.78
N LYS A 15 27.94 -68.29 -16.75
CA LYS A 15 27.08 -67.22 -17.26
C LYS A 15 25.93 -67.84 -18.10
N GLY A 16 24.74 -67.93 -17.53
CA GLY A 16 23.49 -68.12 -18.25
C GLY A 16 23.18 -66.84 -19.04
N LYS A 17 23.35 -66.85 -20.35
CA LYS A 17 22.87 -65.80 -21.24
C LYS A 17 21.35 -65.95 -21.37
N ASN A 18 20.59 -65.26 -20.52
CA ASN A 18 19.18 -65.05 -20.76
C ASN A 18 19.00 -63.93 -21.84
N THR A 19 19.00 -64.33 -23.10
CA THR A 19 18.64 -63.49 -24.22
C THR A 19 17.14 -63.35 -24.22
N MET A 20 16.62 -62.26 -23.69
CA MET A 20 15.20 -61.88 -23.87
C MET A 20 14.86 -61.82 -25.35
N GLY A 21 13.90 -62.62 -25.78
CA GLY A 21 13.47 -62.71 -27.19
C GLY A 21 13.08 -61.35 -27.74
N GLY A 22 13.42 -61.07 -29.01
CA GLY A 22 13.29 -59.78 -29.66
C GLY A 22 11.89 -59.12 -29.49
N LYS A 23 10.81 -59.88 -29.40
CA LYS A 23 9.44 -59.38 -29.15
C LYS A 23 9.32 -58.69 -27.75
N LYS A 24 9.96 -59.22 -26.70
CA LYS A 24 9.93 -58.65 -25.37
C LYS A 24 10.74 -57.35 -25.29
N ARG A 25 11.85 -57.23 -26.04
CA ARG A 25 12.64 -55.97 -26.14
C ARG A 25 11.87 -54.86 -26.87
N ILE A 26 11.12 -55.19 -27.92
CA ILE A 26 10.31 -54.21 -28.67
C ILE A 26 9.17 -53.70 -27.78
N VAL A 27 8.50 -54.57 -27.03
CA VAL A 27 7.44 -54.14 -26.07
C VAL A 27 7.98 -53.27 -24.97
N LEU A 28 9.17 -53.56 -24.42
CA LEU A 28 9.79 -52.74 -23.37
C LEU A 28 10.22 -51.37 -23.89
N LEU A 29 10.75 -51.33 -25.13
CA LEU A 29 11.09 -50.05 -25.79
C LEU A 29 9.84 -49.23 -26.13
N ALA A 30 8.75 -49.86 -26.56
CA ALA A 30 7.48 -49.18 -26.82
C ALA A 30 6.85 -48.62 -25.54
N LEU A 31 6.93 -49.35 -24.40
CA LEU A 31 6.48 -48.87 -23.10
C LEU A 31 7.33 -47.71 -22.56
N LEU A 32 8.66 -47.74 -22.74
CA LEU A 32 9.54 -46.64 -22.36
C LEU A 32 9.31 -45.39 -23.23
N LEU A 33 9.04 -45.55 -24.53
CA LEU A 33 8.67 -44.46 -25.42
C LEU A 33 7.31 -43.85 -25.04
N ALA A 34 6.32 -44.69 -24.72
CA ALA A 34 5.01 -44.24 -24.27
C ALA A 34 5.09 -43.50 -22.90
N ALA A 35 5.93 -43.97 -21.96
CA ALA A 35 6.18 -43.28 -20.70
C ALA A 35 6.89 -41.95 -20.91
N ALA A 36 7.83 -41.85 -21.87
CA ALA A 36 8.51 -40.57 -22.19
C ALA A 36 7.56 -39.56 -22.86
N LEU A 37 6.56 -40.03 -23.61
CA LEU A 37 5.54 -39.17 -24.24
C LEU A 37 4.45 -38.70 -23.26
N LEU A 38 4.17 -39.46 -22.20
CA LEU A 38 3.23 -39.11 -21.13
C LEU A 38 3.84 -38.20 -20.07
N GLY A 39 5.18 -38.13 -19.98
CA GLY A 39 5.90 -37.33 -18.99
C GLY A 39 6.22 -35.88 -19.39
N CYS A 40 5.92 -35.48 -20.63
CA CYS A 40 6.11 -34.10 -21.09
C CYS A 40 4.79 -33.31 -20.95
N GLU A 41 4.33 -33.10 -19.69
CA GLU A 41 3.51 -31.92 -19.43
C GLU A 41 4.39 -30.69 -19.70
N ARG A 42 4.27 -30.14 -20.92
CA ARG A 42 4.77 -28.78 -21.20
C ARG A 42 4.07 -27.87 -20.21
N LYS A 43 4.76 -27.50 -19.09
CA LYS A 43 4.38 -26.32 -18.34
C LYS A 43 4.29 -25.19 -19.36
N GLN A 44 3.08 -24.81 -19.73
CA GLN A 44 2.88 -23.60 -20.53
C GLN A 44 3.55 -22.47 -19.75
N PRO A 45 4.35 -21.62 -20.40
CA PRO A 45 4.88 -20.44 -19.72
C PRO A 45 3.68 -19.67 -19.19
N THR A 46 3.58 -19.57 -17.86
CA THR A 46 2.57 -18.74 -17.21
C THR A 46 2.78 -17.33 -17.76
N LYS A 47 1.82 -16.85 -18.54
CA LYS A 47 1.86 -15.48 -19.08
C LYS A 47 2.00 -14.55 -17.88
N ALA A 48 3.08 -13.79 -17.83
CA ALA A 48 3.31 -12.83 -16.77
C ALA A 48 2.09 -11.88 -16.69
N LEU A 49 1.59 -11.66 -15.47
CA LEU A 49 0.47 -10.75 -15.28
C LEU A 49 0.87 -9.33 -15.68
N PRO A 50 -0.05 -8.57 -16.30
CA PRO A 50 0.21 -7.17 -16.59
C PRO A 50 0.45 -6.41 -15.28
N ARG A 51 1.46 -5.53 -15.28
CA ARG A 51 1.83 -4.74 -14.11
C ARG A 51 0.84 -3.58 -13.91
N LEU A 52 0.71 -3.14 -12.68
CA LEU A 52 0.11 -1.85 -12.30
C LEU A 52 1.12 -1.13 -11.40
N VAL A 53 1.69 -0.05 -11.91
CA VAL A 53 2.70 0.75 -11.20
C VAL A 53 1.99 1.88 -10.46
N MET A 54 2.07 1.84 -9.13
CA MET A 54 1.40 2.77 -8.23
C MET A 54 2.41 3.69 -7.57
N GLY A 55 2.25 5.01 -7.77
CA GLY A 55 3.05 6.02 -7.12
C GLY A 55 2.55 6.28 -5.70
N TYR A 56 3.47 6.28 -4.72
CA TYR A 56 3.17 6.59 -3.33
C TYR A 56 4.27 7.43 -2.67
N ASP A 57 3.95 8.00 -1.51
CA ASP A 57 4.89 8.61 -0.57
C ASP A 57 4.66 8.05 0.84
N GLU A 58 5.59 8.31 1.76
CA GLU A 58 5.49 7.87 3.16
C GLU A 58 4.34 8.58 3.88
N TYR A 59 3.36 7.79 4.33
CA TYR A 59 2.22 8.27 5.10
C TYR A 59 1.60 7.16 5.95
N ARG A 60 2.26 6.81 7.06
CA ARG A 60 1.79 5.76 7.98
C ARG A 60 0.41 6.09 8.56
N PRO A 61 -0.45 5.10 8.79
CA PRO A 61 -0.32 3.65 8.55
C PRO A 61 -0.72 3.22 7.14
N TYR A 62 -1.01 4.14 6.22
CA TYR A 62 -1.54 3.85 4.88
C TYR A 62 -0.46 3.32 3.94
N THR A 63 0.65 4.05 3.82
CA THR A 63 1.78 3.70 2.96
C THR A 63 3.09 4.01 3.67
N TYR A 64 4.02 3.05 3.65
CA TYR A 64 5.36 3.25 4.21
C TYR A 64 6.32 2.16 3.71
N THR A 65 7.60 2.38 3.94
CA THR A 65 8.63 1.37 3.74
C THR A 65 8.91 0.69 5.09
N ASP A 66 8.83 -0.65 5.15
CA ASP A 66 9.13 -1.42 6.35
C ASP A 66 10.65 -1.54 6.60
N GLU A 67 11.03 -2.23 7.68
CA GLU A 67 12.43 -2.42 8.07
C GLU A 67 13.24 -3.25 7.05
N ASP A 68 12.55 -4.09 6.26
CA ASP A 68 13.15 -4.92 5.22
C ASP A 68 13.22 -4.19 3.86
N GLY A 69 12.74 -2.96 3.78
CA GLY A 69 12.72 -2.14 2.58
C GLY A 69 11.56 -2.43 1.64
N HIS A 70 10.51 -3.14 2.10
CA HIS A 70 9.31 -3.40 1.33
C HIS A 70 8.25 -2.34 1.57
N SER A 71 7.44 -2.09 0.54
CA SER A 71 6.24 -1.25 0.68
C SER A 71 5.20 -1.96 1.55
N ALA A 72 4.69 -1.28 2.57
CA ALA A 72 3.75 -1.78 3.56
C ALA A 72 2.67 -0.72 3.87
N GLY A 73 1.62 -1.13 4.58
CA GLY A 73 0.53 -0.25 5.01
C GLY A 73 -0.83 -0.67 4.50
N ALA A 74 -1.87 -0.03 5.01
CA ALA A 74 -3.26 -0.35 4.68
C ALA A 74 -3.54 -0.21 3.18
N ASP A 75 -3.06 0.87 2.55
CA ASP A 75 -3.24 1.09 1.12
C ASP A 75 -2.47 0.08 0.28
N VAL A 76 -1.27 -0.34 0.73
CA VAL A 76 -0.48 -1.37 0.04
C VAL A 76 -1.20 -2.72 0.06
N GLU A 77 -1.82 -3.09 1.18
CA GLU A 77 -2.60 -4.33 1.26
C GLU A 77 -3.89 -4.26 0.44
N ILE A 78 -4.63 -3.13 0.50
CA ILE A 78 -5.83 -2.91 -0.31
C ILE A 78 -5.47 -2.99 -1.80
N ALA A 79 -4.41 -2.32 -2.23
CA ALA A 79 -3.94 -2.31 -3.61
C ALA A 79 -3.48 -3.70 -4.07
N THR A 80 -2.79 -4.45 -3.21
CA THR A 80 -2.35 -5.82 -3.51
C THR A 80 -3.53 -6.75 -3.74
N GLU A 81 -4.53 -6.71 -2.87
CA GLU A 81 -5.75 -7.52 -3.03
C GLU A 81 -6.57 -7.09 -4.25
N ALA A 82 -6.70 -5.79 -4.50
CA ALA A 82 -7.36 -5.29 -5.70
C ALA A 82 -6.66 -5.76 -6.98
N CYS A 83 -5.33 -5.68 -7.03
CA CYS A 83 -4.54 -6.20 -8.14
C CYS A 83 -4.72 -7.71 -8.33
N ARG A 84 -4.77 -8.49 -7.24
CA ARG A 84 -5.05 -9.94 -7.29
C ARG A 84 -6.41 -10.23 -7.95
N ARG A 85 -7.45 -9.48 -7.58
CA ARG A 85 -8.80 -9.62 -8.19
C ARG A 85 -8.83 -9.21 -9.66
N LEU A 86 -8.05 -8.19 -10.02
CA LEU A 86 -7.90 -7.72 -11.40
C LEU A 86 -6.97 -8.60 -12.27
N GLY A 87 -6.30 -9.61 -11.69
CA GLY A 87 -5.30 -10.41 -12.40
C GLY A 87 -4.10 -9.58 -12.85
N ARG A 88 -3.64 -8.64 -12.00
CA ARG A 88 -2.48 -7.77 -12.23
C ARG A 88 -1.38 -7.99 -11.19
N GLN A 89 -0.16 -7.65 -11.56
CA GLN A 89 0.97 -7.62 -10.63
C GLN A 89 1.12 -6.20 -10.05
N PRO A 90 0.96 -6.02 -8.72
CA PRO A 90 1.18 -4.72 -8.11
C PRO A 90 2.68 -4.36 -8.13
N VAL A 91 2.97 -3.10 -8.40
CA VAL A 91 4.33 -2.53 -8.32
C VAL A 91 4.23 -1.19 -7.63
N PHE A 92 4.81 -1.09 -6.45
CA PHE A 92 4.82 0.14 -5.66
C PHE A 92 6.10 0.91 -5.95
N LEU A 93 5.97 2.18 -6.31
CA LEU A 93 7.08 3.07 -6.59
C LEU A 93 6.97 4.30 -5.68
N ARG A 94 7.91 4.43 -4.75
CA ARG A 94 8.02 5.65 -3.95
C ARG A 94 8.46 6.80 -4.84
N ILE A 95 7.71 7.89 -4.83
CA ILE A 95 7.98 9.10 -5.62
C ILE A 95 8.08 10.32 -4.70
N ASN A 96 8.74 11.36 -5.18
CA ASN A 96 8.60 12.67 -4.55
C ASN A 96 7.17 13.17 -4.81
N TRP A 97 6.38 13.32 -3.73
CA TRP A 97 4.96 13.66 -3.84
C TRP A 97 4.68 14.98 -4.55
N SER A 98 5.59 15.95 -4.44
CA SER A 98 5.49 17.20 -5.19
C SER A 98 5.61 17.04 -6.71
N MET A 99 6.14 15.88 -7.18
CA MET A 99 6.29 15.54 -8.59
C MET A 99 5.21 14.57 -9.10
N ARG A 100 4.20 14.23 -8.28
CA ARG A 100 3.19 13.21 -8.58
C ARG A 100 2.51 13.42 -9.93
N ASP A 101 2.12 14.65 -10.24
CA ASP A 101 1.43 14.97 -11.49
C ASP A 101 2.34 14.76 -12.70
N THR A 102 3.62 15.08 -12.57
CA THR A 102 4.63 14.83 -13.60
C THR A 102 4.84 13.34 -13.80
N CYS A 103 4.96 12.55 -12.70
CA CYS A 103 5.14 11.11 -12.76
C CYS A 103 3.94 10.41 -13.40
N LEU A 104 2.72 10.89 -13.11
CA LEU A 104 1.50 10.37 -13.70
C LEU A 104 1.39 10.74 -15.20
N LYS A 105 1.63 11.99 -15.53
CA LYS A 105 1.55 12.51 -16.91
C LYS A 105 2.55 11.85 -17.86
N ASN A 106 3.77 11.58 -17.41
CA ASN A 106 4.82 10.98 -18.24
C ASN A 106 4.81 9.44 -18.22
N GLY A 107 3.88 8.81 -17.50
CA GLY A 107 3.75 7.35 -17.41
C GLY A 107 4.82 6.67 -16.55
N THR A 108 5.53 7.40 -15.68
CA THR A 108 6.41 6.80 -14.66
C THR A 108 5.62 5.90 -13.72
N VAL A 109 4.38 6.30 -13.40
CA VAL A 109 3.39 5.52 -12.67
C VAL A 109 2.07 5.47 -13.46
N ASP A 110 1.31 4.39 -13.29
CA ASP A 110 -0.02 4.23 -13.91
C ASP A 110 -1.10 4.97 -13.12
N CYS A 111 -0.95 5.03 -11.80
CA CYS A 111 -1.86 5.72 -10.88
C CYS A 111 -1.13 6.18 -9.61
N LEU A 112 -1.80 7.06 -8.84
CA LEU A 112 -1.37 7.49 -7.52
C LEU A 112 -2.26 6.81 -6.48
N TRP A 113 -1.64 6.08 -5.54
CA TRP A 113 -2.34 5.37 -4.47
C TRP A 113 -1.62 5.55 -3.14
N CYS A 114 -2.04 6.54 -2.38
CA CYS A 114 -1.41 6.96 -1.13
C CYS A 114 -2.35 7.82 -0.30
N SER A 115 -3.49 7.26 0.16
CA SER A 115 -4.52 8.02 0.90
C SER A 115 -4.82 9.39 0.25
N TYR A 116 -4.88 9.41 -1.09
CA TYR A 116 -4.99 10.66 -1.81
C TYR A 116 -6.41 11.19 -1.79
N SER A 117 -6.59 12.40 -1.23
CA SER A 117 -7.91 13.03 -1.13
C SER A 117 -8.43 13.47 -2.49
N MET A 118 -9.66 13.08 -2.79
CA MET A 118 -10.40 13.52 -3.98
C MET A 118 -10.92 14.95 -3.81
N ASN A 119 -11.20 15.38 -2.56
CA ASN A 119 -11.83 16.67 -2.27
C ASN A 119 -11.07 17.85 -2.89
N GLY A 120 -11.78 18.62 -3.72
CA GLY A 120 -11.25 19.77 -4.46
C GLY A 120 -10.33 19.42 -5.63
N ARG A 121 -10.31 18.13 -6.04
CA ARG A 121 -9.54 17.61 -7.18
C ARG A 121 -10.35 16.66 -8.06
N GLU A 122 -11.66 16.71 -7.92
CA GLU A 122 -12.61 15.79 -8.57
C GLU A 122 -12.46 15.83 -10.09
N GLU A 123 -12.13 16.99 -10.64
CA GLU A 123 -11.97 17.20 -12.09
C GLU A 123 -10.52 17.08 -12.58
N ASP A 124 -9.54 17.01 -11.66
CA ASP A 124 -8.12 16.97 -12.01
C ASP A 124 -7.66 15.57 -12.48
N TYR A 125 -8.39 14.50 -12.12
CA TYR A 125 -8.02 13.11 -12.35
C TYR A 125 -9.24 12.25 -12.72
N ASP A 126 -8.98 11.12 -13.37
CA ASP A 126 -9.95 10.01 -13.39
C ASP A 126 -9.80 9.23 -12.08
N TRP A 127 -10.85 9.14 -11.26
CA TRP A 127 -10.81 8.56 -9.94
C TRP A 127 -11.44 7.17 -9.86
N ALA A 128 -10.77 6.23 -9.17
CA ALA A 128 -11.41 5.04 -8.62
C ALA A 128 -11.56 5.21 -7.10
N GLY A 129 -12.77 5.06 -6.60
CA GLY A 129 -13.14 5.28 -5.20
C GLY A 129 -14.32 6.25 -5.05
N PRO A 130 -14.55 6.82 -3.85
CA PRO A 130 -13.67 6.68 -2.67
C PRO A 130 -13.68 5.26 -2.08
N TYR A 131 -12.51 4.77 -1.68
CA TYR A 131 -12.39 3.45 -1.05
C TYR A 131 -12.34 3.52 0.48
N VAL A 132 -11.94 4.67 1.04
CA VAL A 132 -11.82 4.96 2.48
C VAL A 132 -12.11 6.44 2.71
N LEU A 133 -12.67 6.77 3.86
CA LEU A 133 -12.82 8.13 4.37
C LEU A 133 -11.72 8.42 5.40
N GLY A 134 -10.98 9.50 5.21
CA GLY A 134 -9.93 9.97 6.10
C GLY A 134 -10.37 11.21 6.87
N ARG A 135 -10.26 11.20 8.21
CA ARG A 135 -10.54 12.38 9.03
C ARG A 135 -9.32 13.28 9.10
N GLN A 136 -9.43 14.51 8.63
CA GLN A 136 -8.42 15.56 8.86
C GLN A 136 -8.68 16.19 10.22
N VAL A 137 -7.71 16.11 11.11
CA VAL A 137 -7.83 16.59 12.49
C VAL A 137 -6.66 17.52 12.87
N VAL A 138 -6.84 18.26 13.96
CA VAL A 138 -5.77 19.02 14.60
C VAL A 138 -5.36 18.30 15.89
N ALA A 139 -4.06 18.09 16.07
CA ALA A 139 -3.46 17.64 17.31
C ALA A 139 -2.78 18.80 18.02
N VAL A 140 -2.94 18.85 19.35
CA VAL A 140 -2.31 19.78 20.27
C VAL A 140 -1.74 19.03 21.46
N LEU A 141 -0.80 19.62 22.19
CA LEU A 141 -0.37 19.06 23.46
C LEU A 141 -1.55 18.99 24.43
N LYS A 142 -1.56 18.02 25.34
CA LYS A 142 -2.68 17.74 26.25
C LYS A 142 -3.07 19.00 27.07
N ASP A 143 -2.07 19.73 27.56
CA ASP A 143 -2.25 20.90 28.40
C ASP A 143 -2.40 22.20 27.59
N SER A 144 -2.48 22.13 26.26
CA SER A 144 -2.69 23.29 25.40
C SER A 144 -4.01 24.01 25.74
N PRO A 145 -4.04 25.35 25.77
CA PRO A 145 -5.27 26.11 25.95
C PRO A 145 -6.21 26.06 24.71
N ILE A 146 -5.73 25.57 23.56
CA ILE A 146 -6.50 25.46 22.32
C ILE A 146 -7.52 24.34 22.47
N GLN A 147 -8.83 24.63 22.48
CA GLN A 147 -9.91 23.66 22.65
C GLN A 147 -10.72 23.43 21.37
N THR A 148 -10.81 24.46 20.53
CA THR A 148 -11.63 24.47 19.30
C THR A 148 -10.80 24.89 18.10
N LEU A 149 -11.29 24.70 16.89
CA LEU A 149 -10.66 25.22 15.68
C LEU A 149 -10.52 26.75 15.71
N SER A 150 -11.47 27.46 16.34
CA SER A 150 -11.42 28.93 16.47
C SER A 150 -10.22 29.42 17.28
N ASP A 151 -9.73 28.62 18.24
CA ASP A 151 -8.57 28.97 19.06
C ASP A 151 -7.24 28.92 18.30
N LEU A 152 -7.27 28.45 17.05
CA LEU A 152 -6.10 28.45 16.15
C LEU A 152 -5.81 29.84 15.57
N GLU A 153 -6.67 30.85 15.81
CA GLU A 153 -6.42 32.24 15.40
C GLU A 153 -5.11 32.73 15.97
N GLY A 154 -4.21 33.19 15.10
CA GLY A 154 -2.91 33.70 15.49
C GLY A 154 -1.91 32.64 15.99
N LYS A 155 -2.17 31.36 15.82
CA LYS A 155 -1.29 30.26 16.25
C LYS A 155 -0.32 29.82 15.15
N GLN A 156 0.72 29.12 15.55
CA GLN A 156 1.68 28.46 14.66
C GLN A 156 1.27 27.02 14.44
N ILE A 157 1.11 26.62 13.18
CA ILE A 157 0.58 25.31 12.82
C ILE A 157 1.55 24.60 11.88
N ALA A 158 1.88 23.33 12.16
CA ALA A 158 2.67 22.49 11.26
C ALA A 158 1.77 21.53 10.45
N VAL A 159 2.07 21.40 9.17
CA VAL A 159 1.41 20.49 8.23
C VAL A 159 2.44 19.85 7.33
N LYS A 160 2.12 18.64 6.76
CA LYS A 160 2.95 18.06 5.71
C LYS A 160 2.68 18.76 4.38
N THR A 161 3.76 19.10 3.66
CA THR A 161 3.68 19.75 2.34
C THR A 161 2.95 18.89 1.31
N ALA A 162 2.29 19.54 0.35
CA ALA A 162 1.52 18.95 -0.75
C ALA A 162 0.38 18.03 -0.31
N THR A 163 -0.09 18.14 0.95
CA THR A 163 -1.25 17.40 1.49
C THR A 163 -2.53 18.23 1.46
N SER A 164 -3.66 17.55 1.72
CA SER A 164 -4.96 18.22 1.88
C SER A 164 -4.96 19.14 3.11
N SER A 165 -4.32 18.76 4.22
CA SER A 165 -4.21 19.61 5.40
C SER A 165 -3.51 20.93 5.09
N GLU A 166 -2.38 20.89 4.35
CA GLU A 166 -1.69 22.10 3.92
C GLU A 166 -2.60 22.98 3.07
N SER A 167 -3.25 22.39 2.06
CA SER A 167 -4.16 23.14 1.17
C SER A 167 -5.28 23.82 1.95
N LEU A 168 -5.89 23.13 2.93
CA LEU A 168 -6.94 23.68 3.78
C LEU A 168 -6.45 24.87 4.60
N PHE A 169 -5.27 24.75 5.24
CA PHE A 169 -4.72 25.83 6.04
C PHE A 169 -4.20 27.00 5.20
N LEU A 170 -3.77 26.80 3.98
CA LEU A 170 -3.31 27.89 3.11
C LEU A 170 -4.46 28.60 2.38
N GLN A 171 -5.54 27.89 2.01
CA GLN A 171 -6.58 28.39 1.14
C GLN A 171 -7.88 28.78 1.87
N ALA A 172 -8.21 28.10 2.98
CA ALA A 172 -9.48 28.26 3.68
C ALA A 172 -9.40 29.19 4.90
N GLN A 173 -8.29 29.89 5.08
CA GLN A 173 -8.12 30.83 6.19
C GLN A 173 -9.08 32.01 6.10
N GLY A 174 -9.75 32.30 7.20
CA GLY A 174 -10.73 33.38 7.28
C GLY A 174 -12.13 33.03 6.72
N GLU A 175 -12.30 31.84 6.16
CA GLU A 175 -13.60 31.32 5.69
C GLU A 175 -14.05 30.11 6.54
N ARG A 176 -13.32 29.01 6.47
CA ARG A 176 -13.60 27.75 7.18
C ARG A 176 -12.67 27.50 8.34
N LEU A 177 -11.46 28.05 8.29
CA LEU A 177 -10.45 27.97 9.32
C LEU A 177 -10.01 29.38 9.73
N PRO A 178 -9.66 29.60 11.02
CA PRO A 178 -9.14 30.87 11.48
C PRO A 178 -7.79 31.19 10.86
N ARG A 179 -7.38 32.43 10.90
CA ARG A 179 -6.08 32.85 10.38
C ARG A 179 -4.96 32.48 11.35
N ALA A 180 -4.15 31.53 10.96
CA ALA A 180 -2.93 31.20 11.68
C ALA A 180 -1.89 32.34 11.56
N ALA A 181 -1.04 32.49 12.58
CA ALA A 181 0.10 33.40 12.49
C ALA A 181 1.13 32.89 11.47
N THR A 182 1.37 31.60 11.46
CA THR A 182 2.31 30.94 10.53
C THR A 182 1.86 29.51 10.27
N ILE A 183 1.96 29.08 9.01
CA ILE A 183 1.83 27.68 8.60
C ILE A 183 3.22 27.18 8.23
N PHE A 184 3.70 26.16 8.92
CA PHE A 184 4.96 25.48 8.63
C PHE A 184 4.66 24.26 7.77
N SER A 185 4.97 24.33 6.49
CA SER A 185 4.87 23.20 5.54
C SER A 185 6.17 22.41 5.58
N LEU A 186 6.15 21.24 6.23
CA LEU A 186 7.29 20.36 6.43
C LEU A 186 7.23 19.17 5.47
N VAL A 187 8.38 18.59 5.16
CA VAL A 187 8.45 17.54 4.13
C VAL A 187 7.87 16.22 4.64
N ASP A 188 8.17 15.86 5.88
CA ASP A 188 7.79 14.58 6.49
C ASP A 188 6.86 14.76 7.68
N MET A 189 5.98 13.78 7.93
CA MET A 189 5.09 13.79 9.09
C MET A 189 5.85 13.67 10.42
N GLU A 190 7.01 13.02 10.41
CA GLU A 190 7.93 12.95 11.54
C GLU A 190 8.38 14.34 11.98
N GLU A 191 8.72 15.21 11.03
CA GLU A 191 9.08 16.60 11.29
C GLU A 191 7.88 17.41 11.82
N VAL A 192 6.67 17.17 11.26
CA VAL A 192 5.43 17.80 11.72
C VAL A 192 5.14 17.46 13.18
N VAL A 193 5.22 16.18 13.53
CA VAL A 193 4.99 15.72 14.92
C VAL A 193 6.12 16.19 15.85
N ALA A 194 7.38 16.17 15.40
CA ALA A 194 8.51 16.66 16.17
C ALA A 194 8.41 18.17 16.47
N ALA A 195 7.86 18.96 15.53
CA ALA A 195 7.64 20.39 15.75
C ALA A 195 6.63 20.64 16.90
N LEU A 196 5.53 19.86 16.95
CA LEU A 196 4.57 19.92 18.06
C LEU A 196 5.20 19.43 19.37
N HIS A 197 5.89 18.28 19.33
CA HIS A 197 6.54 17.68 20.51
C HIS A 197 7.52 18.65 21.19
N ASN A 198 8.29 19.39 20.40
CA ASN A 198 9.31 20.32 20.88
C ASN A 198 8.77 21.75 21.13
N ASN A 199 7.45 21.97 21.08
CA ASN A 199 6.82 23.27 21.23
C ASN A 199 7.32 24.33 20.21
N TYR A 200 7.73 23.92 19.01
CA TYR A 200 8.05 24.84 17.92
C TYR A 200 6.78 25.36 17.23
N VAL A 201 5.68 24.64 17.38
CA VAL A 201 4.35 25.03 16.91
C VAL A 201 3.30 24.79 18.01
N ASP A 202 2.18 25.49 17.93
CA ASP A 202 1.06 25.36 18.88
C ASP A 202 0.18 24.14 18.55
N ALA A 203 0.13 23.73 17.26
CA ALA A 203 -0.70 22.66 16.77
C ALA A 203 -0.08 22.00 15.52
N CYS A 204 -0.49 20.77 15.22
CA CYS A 204 -0.23 20.16 13.92
C CYS A 204 -1.50 19.52 13.34
N ALA A 205 -1.55 19.34 12.02
CA ALA A 205 -2.70 18.79 11.35
C ALA A 205 -2.34 17.69 10.34
N GLY A 206 -3.25 16.71 10.20
CA GLY A 206 -3.09 15.56 9.33
C GLY A 206 -4.26 14.58 9.47
N TYR A 207 -4.13 13.40 8.84
CA TYR A 207 -5.10 12.34 9.07
C TYR A 207 -5.02 11.81 10.51
N SER A 208 -6.17 11.60 11.13
CA SER A 208 -6.27 11.15 12.52
C SER A 208 -5.52 9.84 12.77
N ALA A 209 -5.61 8.87 11.85
CA ALA A 209 -4.90 7.59 11.96
C ALA A 209 -3.37 7.76 11.92
N THR A 210 -2.87 8.65 11.07
CA THR A 210 -1.44 8.95 10.96
C THR A 210 -0.92 9.62 12.22
N LEU A 211 -1.59 10.67 12.67
CA LEU A 211 -1.21 11.38 13.89
C LEU A 211 -1.31 10.49 15.13
N ALA A 212 -2.39 9.68 15.26
CA ALA A 212 -2.55 8.76 16.38
C ALA A 212 -1.38 7.77 16.45
N GLN A 213 -1.04 7.11 15.34
CA GLN A 213 0.07 6.15 15.31
C GLN A 213 1.43 6.78 15.65
N MET A 214 1.69 7.98 15.14
CA MET A 214 2.98 8.67 15.38
C MET A 214 3.12 9.21 16.79
N LEU A 215 2.00 9.60 17.40
CA LEU A 215 1.97 10.16 18.74
C LEU A 215 1.78 9.10 19.83
N GLU A 216 1.34 7.88 19.51
CA GLU A 216 1.08 6.78 20.45
C GLU A 216 2.31 6.45 21.31
N ASN A 217 3.50 6.48 20.72
CA ASN A 217 4.77 6.20 21.42
C ASN A 217 5.51 7.47 21.86
N SER A 218 4.85 8.62 21.83
CA SER A 218 5.42 9.90 22.27
C SER A 218 5.56 9.94 23.79
N SER A 219 6.66 10.49 24.31
CA SER A 219 6.82 10.79 25.73
C SER A 219 5.97 11.96 26.19
N VAL A 220 5.34 12.69 25.28
CA VAL A 220 4.50 13.85 25.53
C VAL A 220 3.04 13.49 25.24
N GLU A 221 2.16 13.81 26.18
CA GLU A 221 0.73 13.60 26.02
C GLU A 221 0.12 14.67 25.09
N TYR A 222 -0.74 14.22 24.20
CA TYR A 222 -1.44 15.05 23.23
C TYR A 222 -2.94 14.73 23.20
N ARG A 223 -3.70 15.56 22.54
CA ARG A 223 -5.11 15.31 22.22
C ARG A 223 -5.46 15.88 20.85
N PHE A 224 -6.51 15.32 20.24
CA PHE A 224 -7.14 15.93 19.09
C PHE A 224 -8.20 16.93 19.53
N LEU A 225 -8.44 17.95 18.72
CA LEU A 225 -9.64 18.75 18.85
C LEU A 225 -10.86 17.89 18.50
N GLU A 226 -12.01 18.18 19.11
CA GLU A 226 -13.24 17.44 18.83
C GLU A 226 -13.75 17.65 17.40
N GLU A 227 -13.52 18.84 16.86
CA GLU A 227 -13.93 19.25 15.54
C GLU A 227 -12.95 18.71 14.49
N ASP A 228 -13.50 18.01 13.47
CA ASP A 228 -12.72 17.65 12.29
C ASP A 228 -12.57 18.84 11.35
N ILE A 229 -11.38 19.03 10.79
CA ILE A 229 -11.17 20.05 9.77
C ILE A 229 -11.97 19.68 8.51
N GLN A 230 -11.89 18.40 8.13
CA GLN A 230 -12.56 17.85 6.94
C GLN A 230 -12.63 16.32 7.01
N LEU A 231 -13.70 15.77 6.45
CA LEU A 231 -13.76 14.37 6.05
C LEU A 231 -13.28 14.27 4.62
N SER A 232 -12.18 13.56 4.40
CA SER A 232 -11.56 13.40 3.07
C SER A 232 -11.99 12.09 2.44
N GLU A 233 -12.48 12.15 1.21
CA GLU A 233 -12.71 10.98 0.37
C GLU A 233 -11.39 10.54 -0.27
N LEU A 234 -10.91 9.32 0.07
CA LEU A 234 -9.64 8.80 -0.42
C LEU A 234 -9.86 7.95 -1.66
N GLY A 235 -9.20 8.30 -2.75
CA GLY A 235 -9.32 7.64 -4.04
C GLY A 235 -7.97 7.28 -4.66
N VAL A 236 -8.04 6.55 -5.76
CA VAL A 236 -6.90 6.21 -6.62
C VAL A 236 -6.99 7.09 -7.86
N ALA A 237 -5.98 7.93 -8.06
CA ALA A 237 -5.97 8.92 -9.14
C ALA A 237 -5.24 8.38 -10.38
N PHE A 238 -5.89 8.49 -11.53
CA PHE A 238 -5.32 8.21 -12.85
C PHE A 238 -5.19 9.50 -13.65
N TYR A 239 -4.25 9.54 -14.60
CA TYR A 239 -4.16 10.66 -15.53
C TYR A 239 -5.44 10.73 -16.38
N PRO A 240 -6.06 11.91 -16.53
CA PRO A 240 -7.35 12.06 -17.23
C PRO A 240 -7.33 11.45 -18.63
N GLY A 241 -8.28 10.56 -18.91
CA GLY A 241 -8.45 9.90 -20.20
C GLY A 241 -7.48 8.74 -20.51
N ALA A 242 -6.42 8.53 -19.71
CA ALA A 242 -5.37 7.57 -20.07
C ALA A 242 -5.74 6.10 -19.84
N ASN A 243 -6.39 5.78 -18.71
CA ASN A 243 -6.64 4.40 -18.26
C ASN A 243 -8.10 4.19 -17.83
N GLN A 244 -9.07 4.79 -18.51
CA GLN A 244 -10.48 4.80 -18.10
C GLN A 244 -11.06 3.41 -17.82
N SER A 245 -10.78 2.43 -18.69
CA SER A 245 -11.26 1.06 -18.48
C SER A 245 -10.68 0.42 -17.20
N LEU A 246 -9.41 0.67 -16.90
CA LEU A 246 -8.76 0.15 -15.70
C LEU A 246 -9.30 0.89 -14.45
N CYS A 247 -9.48 2.19 -14.53
CA CYS A 247 -10.07 3.00 -13.48
C CYS A 247 -11.47 2.47 -13.10
N GLN A 248 -12.33 2.21 -14.10
CA GLN A 248 -13.66 1.65 -13.87
C GLN A 248 -13.61 0.24 -13.27
N GLN A 249 -12.74 -0.65 -13.77
CA GLN A 249 -12.56 -1.99 -13.20
C GLN A 249 -12.06 -1.94 -11.76
N LEU A 250 -11.12 -1.06 -11.48
CA LEU A 250 -10.61 -0.87 -10.12
C LEU A 250 -11.70 -0.36 -9.18
N ASN A 251 -12.48 0.63 -9.63
CA ASN A 251 -13.59 1.16 -8.86
C ASN A 251 -14.60 0.06 -8.46
N GLN A 252 -14.94 -0.82 -9.40
CA GLN A 252 -15.81 -1.96 -9.13
C GLN A 252 -15.19 -2.91 -8.09
N VAL A 253 -13.91 -3.25 -8.23
CA VAL A 253 -13.21 -4.15 -7.29
C VAL A 253 -13.12 -3.54 -5.89
N LEU A 254 -12.89 -2.24 -5.77
CA LEU A 254 -12.85 -1.54 -4.48
C LEU A 254 -14.22 -1.59 -3.79
N GLU A 255 -15.32 -1.44 -4.54
CA GLU A 255 -16.68 -1.56 -4.00
C GLU A 255 -17.00 -3.01 -3.58
N GLU A 256 -16.57 -4.02 -4.36
CA GLU A 256 -16.67 -5.42 -3.98
C GLU A 256 -15.92 -5.70 -2.67
N MET A 257 -14.69 -5.18 -2.52
CA MET A 257 -13.87 -5.34 -1.31
C MET A 257 -14.49 -4.63 -0.09
N ARG A 258 -15.17 -3.51 -0.30
CA ARG A 258 -15.93 -2.82 0.74
C ARG A 258 -17.11 -3.67 1.19
N THR A 259 -17.87 -4.21 0.24
CA THR A 259 -19.11 -4.99 0.48
C THR A 259 -18.84 -6.34 1.14
N ASP A 260 -17.78 -7.06 0.73
CA ASP A 260 -17.43 -8.38 1.30
C ASP A 260 -16.61 -8.29 2.61
N GLY A 261 -16.34 -7.08 3.08
CA GLY A 261 -15.63 -6.81 4.33
C GLY A 261 -14.11 -6.96 4.26
N THR A 262 -13.54 -7.14 3.07
CA THR A 262 -12.07 -7.23 2.89
C THR A 262 -11.39 -5.93 3.30
N THR A 263 -11.89 -4.78 2.81
CA THR A 263 -11.35 -3.46 3.18
C THR A 263 -11.41 -3.24 4.69
N ARG A 264 -12.54 -3.56 5.34
CA ARG A 264 -12.71 -3.47 6.79
C ARG A 264 -11.60 -4.23 7.54
N LYS A 265 -11.41 -5.50 7.21
CA LYS A 265 -10.40 -6.35 7.87
C LYS A 265 -8.98 -5.82 7.70
N ILE A 266 -8.69 -5.19 6.55
CA ILE A 266 -7.38 -4.57 6.33
C ILE A 266 -7.25 -3.35 7.24
N LEU A 267 -8.21 -2.43 7.25
CA LEU A 267 -8.16 -1.22 8.08
C LEU A 267 -7.99 -1.54 9.57
N GLU A 268 -8.74 -2.51 10.09
CA GLU A 268 -8.68 -2.96 11.49
C GLU A 268 -7.29 -3.47 11.89
N ARG A 269 -6.56 -4.17 10.98
CA ARG A 269 -5.17 -4.62 11.25
C ARG A 269 -4.19 -3.46 11.45
N TYR A 270 -4.48 -2.33 10.85
CA TYR A 270 -3.66 -1.12 10.96
C TYR A 270 -4.16 -0.14 12.03
N GLY A 271 -5.12 -0.58 12.89
CA GLY A 271 -5.68 0.27 13.94
C GLY A 271 -6.52 1.45 13.43
N ILE A 272 -6.95 1.39 12.16
CA ILE A 272 -7.83 2.40 11.57
C ILE A 272 -9.28 2.07 11.94
N ASP A 273 -10.01 3.04 12.47
CA ASP A 273 -11.45 2.90 12.81
C ASP A 273 -12.25 2.64 11.52
N ALA A 274 -12.52 1.36 11.26
CA ALA A 274 -13.16 0.92 10.04
C ALA A 274 -14.63 1.39 9.93
N ASP A 275 -15.33 1.60 11.03
CA ASP A 275 -16.71 2.10 11.00
C ASP A 275 -16.76 3.53 10.48
N ARG A 276 -15.87 4.37 10.97
CA ARG A 276 -15.74 5.76 10.50
C ARG A 276 -15.15 5.82 9.08
N ALA A 277 -14.12 5.01 8.82
CA ALA A 277 -13.42 5.00 7.55
C ALA A 277 -14.26 4.46 6.37
N LEU A 278 -15.30 3.66 6.64
CA LEU A 278 -16.22 3.14 5.62
C LEU A 278 -17.60 3.82 5.63
N GLY A 279 -17.77 4.87 6.44
CA GLY A 279 -18.99 5.65 6.48
C GLY A 279 -20.18 4.98 7.17
N SER A 280 -20.00 3.83 7.84
CA SER A 280 -21.08 3.13 8.54
C SER A 280 -21.57 3.84 9.82
N GLY A 281 -20.88 4.91 10.23
CA GLY A 281 -21.25 5.74 11.40
C GLY A 281 -21.80 7.14 11.06
N LEU A 282 -21.95 7.51 9.77
CA LEU A 282 -22.41 8.83 9.35
C LEU A 282 -23.93 8.91 9.10
N GLY A 283 -24.69 7.88 9.50
CA GLY A 283 -26.13 7.77 9.25
C GLY A 283 -26.94 7.34 10.48
N ALA A 284 -26.63 7.87 11.67
CA ALA A 284 -27.47 7.69 12.86
C ALA A 284 -27.75 9.05 13.52
#